data_0b37ea818e75cd2601a4ff34fe2fb6e2
#
_entry.id   0b37ea818e75cd2601a4ff34fe2fb6e2
#
_cell.length_a   1.000
_cell.length_b   1.000
_cell.length_c   1.000
_cell.angle_alpha   90.00
_cell.angle_beta   90.00
_cell.angle_gamma   90.00
#
_symmetry.space_group_name_H-M   'P 1'
#
loop_
_entity.id
_entity.type
_entity.pdbx_description
1 polymer ?
#
loop_
_entity_poly.entity_id
_entity_poly.type
_entity_poly.pdbx_seq_one_letter_code
_entity_poly.pdbx_strand_id
1 'polypeptide(L)'
;NSFGVGDLTDLKKAIDWVRESGNSIIQLLPMNDMAGLFCPYDALSAFALDPLYISLIDLSLPKDKSLKRQIEALRKTLSLDKKFVDYGIKKEKLRILREIFLLDASADAQSFSRFKSDNAYWLSDYALFKALKSKFGDSAWYDWSVEFRNRDKQALEEFRQANAREIIFQEWTQWKLFEQFKGVKAYAQ
;
A
#
# COMPACT_ATOMS: atom_id res chain seq x y z
N ASN A 1 -14.48 -10.47 5.68
CA ASN A 1 -13.12 -10.20 5.18
C ASN A 1 -13.16 -10.01 3.68
N SER A 2 -12.50 -8.99 3.16
CA SER A 2 -12.56 -8.68 1.74
C SER A 2 -11.71 -9.64 0.90
N PHE A 3 -10.53 -10.03 1.39
CA PHE A 3 -9.58 -10.88 0.65
C PHE A 3 -8.80 -11.84 1.56
N GLY A 4 -9.44 -12.46 2.55
CA GLY A 4 -8.78 -13.34 3.53
C GLY A 4 -7.94 -12.61 4.58
N VAL A 5 -7.86 -11.29 4.50
CA VAL A 5 -7.28 -10.37 5.48
C VAL A 5 -8.17 -9.15 5.58
N GLY A 6 -8.34 -8.60 6.77
CA GLY A 6 -9.07 -7.35 6.97
C GLY A 6 -8.41 -6.18 6.23
N ASP A 7 -9.21 -5.32 5.61
CA ASP A 7 -8.76 -4.11 4.95
C ASP A 7 -9.42 -2.85 5.55
N LEU A 8 -9.13 -1.68 4.98
CA LEU A 8 -9.66 -0.42 5.48
C LEU A 8 -11.19 -0.32 5.40
N THR A 9 -11.85 -1.06 4.51
CA THR A 9 -13.32 -1.16 4.50
C THR A 9 -13.83 -2.04 5.64
N ASP A 10 -13.15 -3.15 5.91
CA ASP A 10 -13.52 -4.02 7.04
C ASP A 10 -13.31 -3.31 8.38
N LEU A 11 -12.35 -2.39 8.46
CA LEU A 11 -12.13 -1.57 9.66
C LEU A 11 -13.36 -0.71 9.99
N LYS A 12 -14.10 -0.19 9.00
CA LYS A 12 -15.36 0.52 9.24
C LYS A 12 -16.40 -0.39 9.90
N LYS A 13 -16.50 -1.66 9.45
CA LYS A 13 -17.40 -2.65 10.07
C LYS A 13 -16.97 -2.98 11.52
N ALA A 14 -15.65 -3.05 11.77
CA ALA A 14 -15.14 -3.25 13.12
C ALA A 14 -15.48 -2.05 14.03
N ILE A 15 -15.46 -0.82 13.50
CA ILE A 15 -15.90 0.38 14.22
C ILE A 15 -17.37 0.27 14.60
N ASP A 16 -18.25 -0.14 13.68
CA ASP A 16 -19.67 -0.32 13.97
C ASP A 16 -19.88 -1.36 15.06
N TRP A 17 -19.23 -2.51 14.96
CA TRP A 17 -19.32 -3.58 15.96
C TRP A 17 -18.84 -3.13 17.34
N VAL A 18 -17.73 -2.37 17.42
CA VAL A 18 -17.21 -1.85 18.69
C VAL A 18 -18.20 -0.88 19.32
N ARG A 19 -18.78 0.02 18.51
CA ARG A 19 -19.82 0.97 18.97
C ARG A 19 -21.06 0.24 19.48
N GLU A 20 -21.55 -0.76 18.73
CA GLU A 20 -22.71 -1.58 19.13
C GLU A 20 -22.45 -2.38 20.40
N SER A 21 -21.19 -2.76 20.65
CA SER A 21 -20.76 -3.44 21.89
C SER A 21 -20.58 -2.48 23.08
N GLY A 22 -20.90 -1.18 22.92
CA GLY A 22 -20.80 -0.18 23.99
C GLY A 22 -19.36 0.32 24.25
N ASN A 23 -18.42 0.06 23.34
CA ASN A 23 -17.05 0.55 23.44
C ASN A 23 -16.85 1.79 22.55
N SER A 24 -15.94 2.68 22.95
CA SER A 24 -15.64 3.93 22.25
C SER A 24 -14.22 4.03 21.69
N ILE A 25 -13.39 3.00 21.89
CA ILE A 25 -11.98 3.01 21.48
C ILE A 25 -11.64 1.69 20.77
N ILE A 26 -10.98 1.79 19.63
CA ILE A 26 -10.28 0.67 18.97
C ILE A 26 -8.79 0.94 19.01
N GLN A 27 -8.03 0.01 19.57
CA GLN A 27 -6.57 0.01 19.45
C GLN A 27 -6.15 -0.91 18.30
N LEU A 28 -5.40 -0.36 17.35
CA LEU A 28 -4.81 -1.10 16.24
C LEU A 28 -3.33 -1.35 16.51
N LEU A 29 -2.82 -2.49 16.06
CA LEU A 29 -1.38 -2.69 15.91
C LEU A 29 -0.84 -1.75 14.81
N PRO A 30 0.48 -1.50 14.76
CA PRO A 30 1.05 -0.70 13.68
C PRO A 30 0.64 -1.23 12.31
N MET A 31 0.13 -0.33 11.46
CA MET A 31 -0.33 -0.65 10.11
C MET A 31 0.74 -0.30 9.06
N ASN A 32 1.97 -0.15 9.48
CA ASN A 32 3.09 0.26 8.65
C ASN A 32 3.50 -0.85 7.65
N ASP A 33 4.13 -0.44 6.55
CA ASP A 33 4.63 -1.38 5.52
C ASP A 33 5.63 -2.37 6.12
N MET A 34 5.21 -3.62 6.22
CA MET A 34 5.96 -4.69 6.87
C MET A 34 7.04 -5.26 5.96
N ALA A 35 8.15 -5.66 6.59
CA ALA A 35 9.20 -6.46 5.97
C ALA A 35 8.74 -7.92 5.69
N GLY A 36 9.65 -8.76 5.21
CA GLY A 36 9.35 -10.12 4.79
C GLY A 36 8.83 -11.06 5.90
N LEU A 37 9.03 -10.73 7.16
CA LEU A 37 8.54 -11.52 8.30
C LEU A 37 7.06 -11.24 8.64
N PHE A 38 6.43 -10.27 7.99
CA PHE A 38 5.04 -9.87 8.22
C PHE A 38 4.72 -9.60 9.71
N CYS A 39 5.70 -9.08 10.42
CA CYS A 39 5.55 -8.67 11.81
C CYS A 39 5.18 -7.17 11.86
N PRO A 40 4.09 -6.76 12.52
CA PRO A 40 3.69 -5.36 12.61
C PRO A 40 4.76 -4.44 13.24
N TYR A 41 5.67 -5.03 14.01
CA TYR A 41 6.76 -4.32 14.68
C TYR A 41 8.08 -4.33 13.88
N ASP A 42 8.13 -5.02 12.75
CA ASP A 42 9.27 -5.06 11.81
C ASP A 42 8.87 -4.35 10.50
N ALA A 43 8.76 -3.02 10.58
CA ALA A 43 8.32 -2.19 9.49
C ALA A 43 9.49 -1.63 8.67
N LEU A 44 9.30 -1.54 7.35
CA LEU A 44 10.22 -0.88 6.42
C LEU A 44 10.19 0.64 6.55
N SER A 45 9.13 1.20 7.11
CA SER A 45 8.95 2.64 7.27
C SER A 45 8.09 2.93 8.49
N ALA A 46 8.45 3.97 9.24
CA ALA A 46 7.63 4.49 10.34
C ALA A 46 6.39 5.28 9.86
N PHE A 47 6.30 5.63 8.59
CA PHE A 47 5.26 6.49 8.03
C PHE A 47 4.36 5.78 7.04
N ALA A 48 4.93 4.95 6.15
CA ALA A 48 4.20 4.31 5.07
C ALA A 48 3.23 3.24 5.59
N LEU A 49 2.01 3.23 5.06
CA LEU A 49 1.03 2.19 5.33
C LEU A 49 1.29 0.95 4.46
N ASP A 50 1.00 -0.24 5.00
CA ASP A 50 1.17 -1.47 4.23
C ASP A 50 0.08 -1.60 3.15
N PRO A 51 0.47 -1.83 1.88
CA PRO A 51 -0.47 -2.09 0.79
C PRO A 51 -1.41 -3.27 1.03
N LEU A 52 -1.09 -4.16 1.97
CA LEU A 52 -1.96 -5.24 2.40
C LEU A 52 -3.34 -4.75 2.83
N TYR A 53 -3.41 -3.58 3.49
CA TYR A 53 -4.64 -3.03 4.06
C TYR A 53 -5.48 -2.22 3.08
N ILE A 54 -5.01 -2.00 1.85
CA ILE A 54 -5.81 -1.26 0.87
C ILE A 54 -7.07 -2.05 0.49
N SER A 55 -8.21 -1.37 0.44
CA SER A 55 -9.44 -1.95 -0.11
C SER A 55 -9.48 -1.72 -1.62
N LEU A 56 -9.37 -2.80 -2.40
CA LEU A 56 -9.50 -2.74 -3.84
C LEU A 56 -10.94 -2.41 -4.29
N ILE A 57 -11.93 -2.70 -3.45
CA ILE A 57 -13.34 -2.47 -3.75
C ILE A 57 -13.69 -0.98 -3.65
N ASP A 58 -13.09 -0.27 -2.68
CA ASP A 58 -13.33 1.16 -2.44
C ASP A 58 -12.48 2.08 -3.33
N LEU A 59 -11.61 1.52 -4.18
CA LEU A 59 -10.92 2.32 -5.17
C LEU A 59 -11.89 2.73 -6.28
N SER A 60 -11.81 3.99 -6.71
CA SER A 60 -12.49 4.48 -7.91
C SER A 60 -11.92 3.76 -9.12
N LEU A 61 -12.50 2.59 -9.44
CA LEU A 61 -12.01 1.77 -10.52
C LEU A 61 -12.32 2.41 -11.87
N PRO A 62 -11.39 2.38 -12.82
CA PRO A 62 -11.69 2.64 -14.22
C PRO A 62 -12.89 1.78 -14.67
N LYS A 63 -13.64 2.26 -15.68
CA LYS A 63 -14.79 1.51 -16.24
C LYS A 63 -14.36 0.23 -17.00
N ASP A 64 -13.30 -0.44 -16.52
CA ASP A 64 -12.77 -1.66 -17.09
C ASP A 64 -13.44 -2.90 -16.46
N LYS A 65 -14.21 -3.60 -17.29
CA LYS A 65 -14.88 -4.83 -16.89
C LYS A 65 -13.90 -5.98 -16.59
N SER A 66 -12.71 -5.99 -17.20
CA SER A 66 -11.68 -7.02 -16.98
C SER A 66 -11.13 -6.90 -15.58
N LEU A 67 -10.77 -5.68 -15.18
CA LEU A 67 -10.22 -5.39 -13.85
C LEU A 67 -11.22 -5.76 -12.74
N LYS A 68 -12.49 -5.42 -12.90
CA LYS A 68 -13.54 -5.83 -11.95
C LYS A 68 -13.63 -7.35 -11.82
N ARG A 69 -13.57 -8.10 -12.94
CA ARG A 69 -13.57 -9.57 -12.91
C ARG A 69 -12.34 -10.13 -12.22
N GLN A 70 -11.16 -9.54 -12.40
CA GLN A 70 -9.93 -9.97 -11.72
C GLN A 70 -10.06 -9.79 -10.20
N ILE A 71 -10.58 -8.64 -9.74
CA ILE A 71 -10.80 -8.37 -8.31
C ILE A 71 -11.80 -9.37 -7.72
N GLU A 72 -12.90 -9.63 -8.41
CA GLU A 72 -13.88 -10.62 -7.97
C GLU A 72 -13.33 -12.05 -7.96
N ALA A 73 -12.52 -12.43 -8.95
CA ALA A 73 -11.84 -13.73 -9.00
C ALA A 73 -10.87 -13.88 -7.83
N LEU A 74 -10.04 -12.86 -7.57
CA LEU A 74 -9.11 -12.85 -6.45
C LEU A 74 -9.85 -13.02 -5.11
N ARG A 75 -10.96 -12.31 -4.94
CA ARG A 75 -11.79 -12.41 -3.73
C ARG A 75 -12.34 -13.83 -3.50
N LYS A 76 -12.73 -14.53 -4.59
CA LYS A 76 -13.24 -15.90 -4.51
C LYS A 76 -12.13 -16.92 -4.24
N THR A 77 -10.93 -16.70 -4.76
CA THR A 77 -9.78 -17.62 -4.63
C THR A 77 -9.18 -17.57 -3.22
N LEU A 78 -9.23 -16.41 -2.58
CA LEU A 78 -8.72 -16.23 -1.24
C LEU A 78 -9.80 -16.66 -0.25
N SER A 79 -9.75 -17.95 0.10
CA SER A 79 -10.69 -18.57 1.02
C SER A 79 -10.67 -17.89 2.39
N LEU A 80 -11.86 -17.52 2.86
CA LEU A 80 -12.09 -16.97 4.21
C LEU A 80 -11.93 -18.04 5.29
N ASP A 81 -11.86 -19.30 4.91
CA ASP A 81 -11.84 -20.46 5.83
C ASP A 81 -10.42 -20.90 6.19
N LYS A 82 -9.39 -20.19 5.71
CA LYS A 82 -8.01 -20.49 6.10
C LYS A 82 -7.77 -20.12 7.55
N LYS A 83 -7.18 -21.05 8.31
CA LYS A 83 -6.78 -20.85 9.70
C LYS A 83 -5.75 -19.72 9.88
N PHE A 84 -4.96 -19.44 8.84
CA PHE A 84 -3.90 -18.44 8.85
C PHE A 84 -4.04 -17.49 7.66
N VAL A 85 -3.59 -16.25 7.84
CA VAL A 85 -3.52 -15.25 6.78
C VAL A 85 -2.52 -15.72 5.70
N ASP A 86 -2.94 -15.66 4.44
CA ASP A 86 -2.08 -15.91 3.31
C ASP A 86 -1.46 -14.58 2.83
N TYR A 87 -0.21 -14.36 3.18
CA TYR A 87 0.49 -13.11 2.83
C TYR A 87 0.80 -12.96 1.33
N GLY A 88 0.62 -14.00 0.53
CA GLY A 88 0.63 -13.90 -0.94
C GLY A 88 -0.39 -12.91 -1.49
N ILE A 89 -1.44 -12.60 -0.70
CA ILE A 89 -2.43 -11.56 -1.03
C ILE A 89 -1.80 -10.18 -1.26
N LYS A 90 -0.74 -9.82 -0.54
CA LYS A 90 -0.05 -8.53 -0.73
C LYS A 90 0.50 -8.40 -2.15
N LYS A 91 1.13 -9.48 -2.66
CA LYS A 91 1.66 -9.53 -4.03
C LYS A 91 0.54 -9.39 -5.08
N GLU A 92 -0.57 -10.09 -4.88
CA GLU A 92 -1.72 -10.03 -5.79
C GLU A 92 -2.42 -8.67 -5.75
N LYS A 93 -2.58 -8.06 -4.58
CA LYS A 93 -3.10 -6.69 -4.47
C LYS A 93 -2.19 -5.70 -5.20
N LEU A 94 -0.87 -5.79 -5.02
CA LEU A 94 0.09 -4.93 -5.71
C LEU A 94 0.04 -5.12 -7.24
N ARG A 95 -0.15 -6.34 -7.73
CA ARG A 95 -0.34 -6.60 -9.17
C ARG A 95 -1.56 -5.85 -9.71
N ILE A 96 -2.70 -5.99 -9.05
CA ILE A 96 -3.94 -5.30 -9.43
C ILE A 96 -3.79 -3.78 -9.32
N LEU A 97 -3.17 -3.29 -8.25
CA LEU A 97 -2.91 -1.86 -8.07
C LEU A 97 -2.07 -1.27 -9.20
N ARG A 98 -1.10 -2.02 -9.73
CA ARG A 98 -0.33 -1.58 -10.92
C ARG A 98 -1.22 -1.41 -12.15
N GLU A 99 -2.14 -2.35 -12.39
CA GLU A 99 -3.09 -2.23 -13.50
C GLU A 99 -4.01 -1.02 -13.31
N ILE A 100 -4.50 -0.79 -12.08
CA ILE A 100 -5.32 0.39 -11.76
C ILE A 100 -4.53 1.67 -12.01
N PHE A 101 -3.30 1.77 -11.50
CA PHE A 101 -2.43 2.93 -11.65
C PHE A 101 -2.20 3.29 -13.12
N LEU A 102 -2.03 2.28 -14.00
CA LEU A 102 -1.83 2.50 -15.43
C LEU A 102 -3.07 3.10 -16.14
N LEU A 103 -4.25 2.90 -15.56
CA LEU A 103 -5.54 3.34 -16.09
C LEU A 103 -6.07 4.58 -15.35
N ASP A 104 -5.46 4.94 -14.22
CA ASP A 104 -5.94 6.03 -13.35
C ASP A 104 -5.43 7.39 -13.84
N ALA A 105 -6.29 8.11 -14.56
CA ALA A 105 -6.02 9.49 -14.96
C ALA A 105 -5.93 10.47 -13.76
N SER A 106 -6.38 10.07 -12.57
CA SER A 106 -6.30 10.91 -11.36
C SER A 106 -4.90 10.99 -10.76
N ALA A 107 -3.95 10.21 -11.27
CA ALA A 107 -2.53 10.34 -10.90
C ALA A 107 -1.96 11.75 -11.17
N ASP A 108 -2.59 12.51 -12.07
CA ASP A 108 -2.26 13.92 -12.35
C ASP A 108 -3.09 14.90 -11.50
N ALA A 109 -3.95 14.40 -10.60
CA ALA A 109 -4.83 15.26 -9.83
C ALA A 109 -4.04 16.15 -8.86
N GLN A 110 -4.54 17.38 -8.69
CA GLN A 110 -3.99 18.36 -7.73
C GLN A 110 -3.88 17.76 -6.31
N SER A 111 -4.81 16.89 -5.93
CA SER A 111 -4.79 16.19 -4.64
C SER A 111 -3.59 15.27 -4.47
N PHE A 112 -3.17 14.55 -5.52
CA PHE A 112 -1.96 13.73 -5.47
C PHE A 112 -0.70 14.59 -5.37
N SER A 113 -0.62 15.68 -6.15
CA SER A 113 0.50 16.63 -6.08
C SER A 113 0.61 17.25 -4.69
N ARG A 114 -0.52 17.63 -4.08
CA ARG A 114 -0.57 18.13 -2.71
C ARG A 114 -0.12 17.07 -1.70
N PHE A 115 -0.60 15.83 -1.83
CA PHE A 115 -0.17 14.74 -0.95
C PHE A 115 1.35 14.54 -1.00
N LYS A 116 1.96 14.57 -2.19
CA LYS A 116 3.41 14.47 -2.36
C LYS A 116 4.14 15.62 -1.66
N SER A 117 3.66 16.84 -1.83
CA SER A 117 4.25 18.03 -1.19
C SER A 117 4.17 17.94 0.34
N ASP A 118 2.98 17.62 0.87
CA ASP A 118 2.74 17.54 2.31
C ASP A 118 3.54 16.43 3.00
N ASN A 119 3.94 15.39 2.25
CA ASN A 119 4.66 14.22 2.73
C ASN A 119 6.09 14.10 2.19
N ALA A 120 6.64 15.16 1.58
CA ALA A 120 7.94 15.12 0.91
C ALA A 120 9.10 14.67 1.83
N TYR A 121 8.99 14.93 3.13
CA TYR A 121 10.01 14.60 4.13
C TYR A 121 10.25 13.09 4.33
N TRP A 122 9.34 12.22 3.87
CA TRP A 122 9.51 10.76 3.95
C TRP A 122 9.16 10.03 2.64
N LEU A 123 8.15 10.51 1.90
CA LEU A 123 7.52 9.77 0.80
C LEU A 123 8.48 9.50 -0.36
N SER A 124 9.26 10.51 -0.74
CA SER A 124 10.22 10.40 -1.85
C SER A 124 11.32 9.38 -1.56
N ASP A 125 11.87 9.38 -0.34
CA ASP A 125 12.90 8.41 0.05
C ASP A 125 12.32 7.00 0.21
N TYR A 126 11.11 6.87 0.76
CA TYR A 126 10.40 5.60 0.84
C TYR A 126 10.14 5.01 -0.55
N ALA A 127 9.60 5.81 -1.47
CA ALA A 127 9.29 5.34 -2.82
C ALA A 127 10.54 4.89 -3.59
N LEU A 128 11.64 5.65 -3.46
CA LEU A 128 12.94 5.26 -4.00
C LEU A 128 13.45 3.96 -3.39
N PHE A 129 13.38 3.82 -2.07
CA PHE A 129 13.79 2.62 -1.36
C PHE A 129 13.00 1.39 -1.81
N LYS A 130 11.68 1.52 -1.97
CA LYS A 130 10.80 0.43 -2.47
C LYS A 130 11.16 0.04 -3.91
N ALA A 131 11.45 1.01 -4.76
CA ALA A 131 11.86 0.74 -6.14
C ALA A 131 13.23 0.01 -6.18
N LEU A 132 14.18 0.41 -5.33
CA LEU A 132 15.45 -0.28 -5.18
C LEU A 132 15.28 -1.70 -4.63
N LYS A 133 14.45 -1.88 -3.60
CA LYS A 133 14.10 -3.21 -3.08
C LYS A 133 13.59 -4.13 -4.18
N SER A 134 12.69 -3.64 -5.02
CA SER A 134 12.17 -4.39 -6.17
C SER A 134 13.28 -4.74 -7.18
N LYS A 135 14.19 -3.81 -7.48
CA LYS A 135 15.36 -4.06 -8.35
C LYS A 135 16.26 -5.17 -7.82
N PHE A 136 16.47 -5.20 -6.51
CA PHE A 136 17.36 -6.16 -5.86
C PHE A 136 16.64 -7.39 -5.29
N GLY A 137 15.45 -7.73 -5.81
CA GLY A 137 14.72 -8.95 -5.46
C GLY A 137 14.35 -9.02 -3.97
N ASP A 138 13.99 -7.88 -3.38
CA ASP A 138 13.65 -7.73 -1.96
C ASP A 138 14.78 -8.06 -0.96
N SER A 139 16.04 -8.17 -1.46
CA SER A 139 17.21 -8.38 -0.59
C SER A 139 17.38 -7.24 0.43
N ALA A 140 18.16 -7.49 1.48
CA ALA A 140 18.49 -6.47 2.45
C ALA A 140 19.37 -5.37 1.81
N TRP A 141 19.20 -4.12 2.24
CA TRP A 141 19.89 -2.98 1.64
C TRP A 141 21.43 -3.07 1.75
N TYR A 142 21.94 -3.74 2.77
CA TYR A 142 23.38 -3.95 2.95
C TYR A 142 23.98 -4.97 1.96
N ASP A 143 23.14 -5.75 1.27
CA ASP A 143 23.53 -6.68 0.19
C ASP A 143 23.48 -6.02 -1.20
N TRP A 144 23.04 -4.76 -1.29
CA TRP A 144 22.98 -4.04 -2.55
C TRP A 144 24.38 -3.68 -3.05
N SER A 145 24.51 -3.35 -4.33
CA SER A 145 25.77 -2.85 -4.89
C SER A 145 26.24 -1.58 -4.16
N VAL A 146 27.56 -1.39 -4.13
CA VAL A 146 28.23 -0.41 -3.25
C VAL A 146 27.67 1.00 -3.42
N GLU A 147 27.38 1.42 -4.65
CA GLU A 147 26.86 2.75 -4.98
C GLU A 147 25.49 2.99 -4.33
N PHE A 148 24.59 1.99 -4.34
CA PHE A 148 23.26 2.13 -3.72
C PHE A 148 23.33 1.97 -2.19
N ARG A 149 24.17 1.04 -1.71
CA ARG A 149 24.40 0.84 -0.27
C ARG A 149 24.96 2.10 0.39
N ASN A 150 25.90 2.76 -0.27
CA ASN A 150 26.54 3.98 0.22
C ASN A 150 25.78 5.26 -0.15
N ARG A 151 24.61 5.13 -0.80
CA ARG A 151 23.76 6.26 -1.22
C ARG A 151 24.50 7.25 -2.13
N ASP A 152 25.27 6.73 -3.11
CA ASP A 152 25.90 7.59 -4.11
C ASP A 152 24.85 8.45 -4.83
N LYS A 153 25.06 9.76 -4.81
CA LYS A 153 24.05 10.72 -5.30
C LYS A 153 23.79 10.59 -6.79
N GLN A 154 24.85 10.36 -7.56
CA GLN A 154 24.73 10.23 -9.00
C GLN A 154 23.99 8.94 -9.37
N ALA A 155 24.38 7.80 -8.78
CA ALA A 155 23.73 6.52 -9.01
C ALA A 155 22.25 6.54 -8.61
N LEU A 156 21.92 7.20 -7.49
CA LEU A 156 20.52 7.36 -7.06
C LEU A 156 19.72 8.24 -8.02
N GLU A 157 20.30 9.32 -8.54
CA GLU A 157 19.61 10.20 -9.48
C GLU A 157 19.39 9.53 -10.84
N GLU A 158 20.38 8.85 -11.38
CA GLU A 158 20.25 8.02 -12.58
C GLU A 158 19.17 6.95 -12.43
N PHE A 159 19.16 6.29 -11.25
CA PHE A 159 18.12 5.31 -10.95
C PHE A 159 16.73 5.93 -10.87
N ARG A 160 16.57 7.11 -10.24
CA ARG A 160 15.29 7.84 -10.19
C ARG A 160 14.75 8.13 -11.59
N GLN A 161 15.60 8.62 -12.48
CA GLN A 161 15.21 8.94 -13.84
C GLN A 161 14.81 7.68 -14.63
N ALA A 162 15.60 6.63 -14.54
CA ALA A 162 15.34 5.36 -15.23
C ALA A 162 14.10 4.62 -14.69
N ASN A 163 13.72 4.83 -13.43
CA ASN A 163 12.64 4.13 -12.76
C ASN A 163 11.51 5.05 -12.26
N ALA A 164 11.37 6.24 -12.86
CA ALA A 164 10.42 7.26 -12.43
C ALA A 164 8.99 6.73 -12.29
N ARG A 165 8.55 5.87 -13.22
CA ARG A 165 7.20 5.28 -13.20
C ARG A 165 6.97 4.37 -12.00
N GLU A 166 7.97 3.57 -11.61
CA GLU A 166 7.90 2.72 -10.43
C GLU A 166 7.84 3.55 -9.15
N ILE A 167 8.65 4.59 -9.05
CA ILE A 167 8.68 5.50 -7.92
C ILE A 167 7.32 6.20 -7.77
N ILE A 168 6.76 6.73 -8.87
CA ILE A 168 5.43 7.35 -8.86
C ILE A 168 4.35 6.34 -8.45
N PHE A 169 4.44 5.08 -8.87
CA PHE A 169 3.52 4.03 -8.45
C PHE A 169 3.56 3.81 -6.93
N GLN A 170 4.73 3.81 -6.31
CA GLN A 170 4.86 3.68 -4.86
C GLN A 170 4.27 4.89 -4.12
N GLU A 171 4.52 6.12 -4.61
CA GLU A 171 3.93 7.34 -4.08
C GLU A 171 2.40 7.34 -4.21
N TRP A 172 1.88 6.95 -5.38
CA TRP A 172 0.45 6.83 -5.65
C TRP A 172 -0.23 5.79 -4.76
N THR A 173 0.41 4.66 -4.54
CA THR A 173 -0.11 3.61 -3.64
C THR A 173 -0.27 4.14 -2.22
N GLN A 174 0.70 4.90 -1.72
CA GLN A 174 0.60 5.53 -0.40
C GLN A 174 -0.51 6.59 -0.37
N TRP A 175 -0.62 7.41 -1.41
CA TRP A 175 -1.71 8.38 -1.50
C TRP A 175 -3.07 7.71 -1.37
N LYS A 176 -3.35 6.65 -2.13
CA LYS A 176 -4.61 5.91 -2.07
C LYS A 176 -4.88 5.28 -0.69
N LEU A 177 -3.86 4.74 -0.05
CA LEU A 177 -3.96 4.22 1.33
C LEU A 177 -4.31 5.32 2.33
N PHE A 178 -3.65 6.46 2.25
CA PHE A 178 -3.92 7.59 3.14
C PHE A 178 -5.31 8.19 2.91
N GLU A 179 -5.79 8.26 1.67
CA GLU A 179 -7.17 8.68 1.37
C GLU A 179 -8.19 7.74 2.03
N GLN A 180 -8.03 6.43 1.88
CA GLN A 180 -8.91 5.44 2.51
C GLN A 180 -8.83 5.51 4.04
N PHE A 181 -7.63 5.60 4.61
CA PHE A 181 -7.45 5.68 6.05
C PHE A 181 -8.03 6.97 6.64
N LYS A 182 -7.89 8.10 5.94
CA LYS A 182 -8.57 9.35 6.31
C LYS A 182 -10.09 9.19 6.30
N GLY A 183 -10.64 8.49 5.31
CA GLY A 183 -12.06 8.16 5.25
C GLY A 183 -12.52 7.27 6.41
N VAL A 184 -11.70 6.33 6.86
CA VAL A 184 -11.99 5.52 8.06
C VAL A 184 -11.98 6.37 9.32
N LYS A 185 -10.99 7.27 9.48
CA LYS A 185 -10.94 8.19 10.64
C LYS A 185 -12.17 9.09 10.70
N ALA A 186 -12.59 9.65 9.56
CA ALA A 186 -13.79 10.46 9.50
C ALA A 186 -15.08 9.67 9.81
N TYR A 187 -15.10 8.38 9.44
CA TYR A 187 -16.22 7.49 9.76
C TYR A 187 -16.33 7.16 11.25
N ALA A 188 -15.21 7.13 11.97
CA ALA A 188 -15.15 6.81 13.40
C ALA A 188 -15.54 7.98 14.32
N GLN A 189 -15.66 9.20 13.81
CA GLN A 189 -16.06 10.41 14.55
C GLN A 189 -17.59 10.57 14.58
#